data_e2b3e337262e15a654b861c9139e556d
#
_entry.id   e2b3e337262e15a654b861c9139e556d
#
_cell.length_a   1.000
_cell.length_b   1.000
_cell.length_c   1.000
_cell.angle_alpha   90.00
_cell.angle_beta   90.00
_cell.angle_gamma   90.00
#
_symmetry.space_group_name_H-M   'P 1'
#
loop_
_entity.id
_entity.type
_entity.pdbx_description
1 polymer ?
#
loop_
_entity_poly.entity_id
_entity_poly.type
_entity_poly.pdbx_seq_one_letter_code
_entity_poly.pdbx_strand_id
1 'polypeptide(L)'
;MRIVIGSYVVRFPLGGYLSWVGQWLHGFARLGHEVTLVERAGWRDACFDPRTGAMGDDCAYGVATVTAFLERLGLSRFGFEDADGRTYGLTATGAFAGADLFVDMGAHGSFAEEAEQAAVRILVDGEPGYTQMKGVAADYDAYYTVGLNVGTSRSTVPTAGVEWRPIFDPVALELYAPLPPAGDAYTTVMSWQAHGRLEHDGRVYGQKDLELPKFLDLPGRVRPPLELAIAGKHVPRAELEGAGWRLRDAHAASATFDAWRDYIAGSRGELAVCKQVFVATWSGWFSDRSA
;
A
#
# COMPACT_ATOMS: atom_id res chain seq x y z
N MET A 1 4.28 -24.67 1.92
CA MET A 1 5.26 -23.93 1.08
C MET A 1 5.98 -22.92 1.94
N ARG A 2 7.20 -22.56 1.55
CA ARG A 2 7.93 -21.40 2.06
C ARG A 2 7.69 -20.22 1.14
N ILE A 3 7.05 -19.17 1.65
CA ILE A 3 6.67 -17.98 0.87
C ILE A 3 7.47 -16.79 1.39
N VAL A 4 8.13 -16.08 0.50
CA VAL A 4 8.82 -14.84 0.79
C VAL A 4 8.02 -13.68 0.20
N ILE A 5 7.70 -12.68 1.01
CA ILE A 5 6.98 -11.47 0.58
C ILE A 5 7.95 -10.29 0.67
N GLY A 6 8.19 -9.63 -0.47
CA GLY A 6 8.94 -8.39 -0.55
C GLY A 6 8.03 -7.17 -0.50
N SER A 7 8.30 -6.22 0.39
CA SER A 7 7.46 -5.03 0.55
C SER A 7 8.26 -3.80 1.01
N TYR A 8 7.58 -2.74 1.51
CA TYR A 8 8.18 -1.48 1.97
C TYR A 8 7.57 -0.96 3.28
N VAL A 9 7.18 -1.88 4.18
CA VAL A 9 6.49 -1.52 5.44
C VAL A 9 7.42 -1.09 6.57
N VAL A 10 8.71 -1.39 6.50
CA VAL A 10 9.73 -0.86 7.41
C VAL A 10 10.03 0.59 7.06
N ARG A 11 10.18 0.87 5.77
CA ARG A 11 10.41 2.24 5.28
C ARG A 11 9.22 3.15 5.52
N PHE A 12 8.01 2.61 5.47
CA PHE A 12 6.76 3.35 5.71
C PHE A 12 5.87 2.58 6.69
N PRO A 13 6.19 2.61 8.01
CA PRO A 13 5.49 1.82 9.03
C PRO A 13 4.14 2.44 9.41
N LEU A 14 3.29 2.66 8.41
CA LEU A 14 1.98 3.25 8.55
C LEU A 14 0.87 2.18 8.55
N GLY A 15 -0.19 2.42 9.30
CA GLY A 15 -1.28 1.48 9.52
C GLY A 15 -1.89 0.93 8.22
N GLY A 16 -2.06 1.77 7.20
CA GLY A 16 -2.58 1.31 5.90
C GLY A 16 -1.66 0.35 5.16
N TYR A 17 -0.34 0.56 5.21
CA TYR A 17 0.62 -0.37 4.60
C TYR A 17 0.76 -1.66 5.41
N LEU A 18 0.78 -1.55 6.75
CA LEU A 18 0.77 -2.70 7.64
C LEU A 18 -0.50 -3.55 7.45
N SER A 19 -1.66 -2.90 7.29
CA SER A 19 -2.91 -3.57 6.98
C SER A 19 -2.82 -4.34 5.66
N TRP A 20 -2.44 -3.66 4.59
CA TRP A 20 -2.35 -4.26 3.27
C TRP A 20 -1.43 -5.50 3.25
N VAL A 21 -0.18 -5.35 3.68
CA VAL A 21 0.79 -6.46 3.71
C VAL A 21 0.41 -7.51 4.75
N GLY A 22 -0.11 -7.07 5.89
CA GLY A 22 -0.53 -7.96 6.99
C GLY A 22 -1.62 -8.94 6.58
N GLN A 23 -2.57 -8.53 5.75
CA GLN A 23 -3.62 -9.40 5.24
C GLN A 23 -3.06 -10.54 4.36
N TRP A 24 -2.05 -10.26 3.52
CA TRP A 24 -1.35 -11.26 2.73
C TRP A 24 -0.54 -12.22 3.62
N LEU A 25 0.24 -11.67 4.56
CA LEU A 25 1.03 -12.45 5.51
C LEU A 25 0.13 -13.38 6.33
N HIS A 26 -0.94 -12.84 6.90
CA HIS A 26 -1.90 -13.59 7.72
C HIS A 26 -2.64 -14.64 6.88
N GLY A 27 -3.08 -14.29 5.68
CA GLY A 27 -3.78 -15.20 4.78
C GLY A 27 -2.95 -16.42 4.41
N PHE A 28 -1.70 -16.23 4.01
CA PHE A 28 -0.80 -17.35 3.71
C PHE A 28 -0.47 -18.20 4.95
N ALA A 29 -0.24 -17.56 6.10
CA ALA A 29 0.00 -18.28 7.35
C ALA A 29 -1.20 -19.15 7.75
N ARG A 30 -2.42 -18.63 7.61
CA ARG A 30 -3.67 -19.38 7.86
C ARG A 30 -3.87 -20.57 6.93
N LEU A 31 -3.32 -20.51 5.72
CA LEU A 31 -3.28 -21.64 4.79
C LEU A 31 -2.19 -22.66 5.13
N GLY A 32 -1.46 -22.47 6.23
CA GLY A 32 -0.42 -23.38 6.70
C GLY A 32 0.93 -23.23 6.00
N HIS A 33 1.20 -22.06 5.41
CA HIS A 33 2.49 -21.77 4.78
C HIS A 33 3.46 -21.11 5.76
N GLU A 34 4.75 -21.39 5.61
CA GLU A 34 5.82 -20.64 6.28
C GLU A 34 6.03 -19.33 5.52
N VAL A 35 5.80 -18.20 6.18
CA VAL A 35 5.85 -16.88 5.54
C VAL A 35 7.00 -16.07 6.10
N THR A 36 7.78 -15.45 5.22
CA THR A 36 8.88 -14.56 5.55
C THR A 36 8.64 -13.20 4.90
N LEU A 37 8.70 -12.12 5.67
CA LEU A 37 8.68 -10.76 5.15
C LEU A 37 10.11 -10.28 4.93
N VAL A 38 10.40 -9.71 3.76
CA VAL A 38 11.69 -9.09 3.46
C VAL A 38 11.53 -7.68 2.92
N GLU A 39 12.49 -6.82 3.28
CA GLU A 39 12.56 -5.46 2.76
C GLU A 39 13.99 -4.97 2.70
N ARG A 40 14.30 -4.08 1.76
CA ARG A 40 15.58 -3.40 1.62
C ARG A 40 15.36 -1.89 1.48
N ALA A 41 16.11 -1.08 2.19
CA ALA A 41 16.02 0.39 2.09
C ALA A 41 16.44 0.86 0.69
N GLY A 42 17.55 0.36 0.18
CA GLY A 42 18.02 0.59 -1.18
C GLY A 42 18.70 1.95 -1.42
N TRP A 43 18.39 2.99 -0.63
CA TRP A 43 18.98 4.34 -0.73
C TRP A 43 18.95 5.08 0.60
N ARG A 44 19.65 6.20 0.68
CA ARG A 44 19.67 7.09 1.85
C ARG A 44 18.34 7.79 2.06
N ASP A 45 18.05 8.19 3.29
CA ASP A 45 16.80 8.85 3.70
C ASP A 45 15.56 8.07 3.27
N ALA A 46 15.62 6.73 3.33
CA ALA A 46 14.53 5.86 2.85
C ALA A 46 13.44 5.59 3.89
N CYS A 47 13.72 5.80 5.18
CA CYS A 47 12.82 5.43 6.28
C CYS A 47 12.02 6.64 6.77
N PHE A 48 10.69 6.52 6.76
CA PHE A 48 9.77 7.50 7.30
C PHE A 48 9.52 7.26 8.79
N ASP A 49 9.73 8.27 9.62
CA ASP A 49 9.34 8.24 11.03
C ASP A 49 8.04 9.03 11.23
N PRO A 50 6.90 8.35 11.47
CA PRO A 50 5.61 9.02 11.65
C PRO A 50 5.54 9.89 12.92
N ARG A 51 6.44 9.72 13.88
CA ARG A 51 6.50 10.55 15.10
C ARG A 51 7.02 11.95 14.81
N THR A 52 7.90 12.08 13.83
CA THR A 52 8.51 13.34 13.41
C THR A 52 7.96 13.86 12.09
N GLY A 53 7.34 12.98 11.29
CA GLY A 53 6.89 13.27 9.92
C GLY A 53 8.05 13.44 8.92
N ALA A 54 9.26 12.97 9.25
CA ALA A 54 10.47 13.13 8.45
C ALA A 54 10.94 11.81 7.82
N MET A 55 11.63 11.91 6.70
CA MET A 55 12.42 10.83 6.11
C MET A 55 13.85 10.89 6.68
N GLY A 56 14.49 9.73 6.83
CA GLY A 56 15.87 9.63 7.31
C GLY A 56 16.46 8.23 7.12
N ASP A 57 17.73 8.07 7.55
CA ASP A 57 18.43 6.78 7.51
C ASP A 57 18.12 5.89 8.72
N ASP A 58 17.56 6.46 9.80
CA ASP A 58 17.19 5.68 10.99
C ASP A 58 15.90 4.87 10.74
N CYS A 59 16.08 3.56 10.56
CA CYS A 59 14.98 2.61 10.36
C CYS A 59 14.53 1.92 11.66
N ALA A 60 15.07 2.30 12.83
CA ALA A 60 14.82 1.60 14.10
C ALA A 60 13.32 1.58 14.46
N TYR A 61 12.61 2.70 14.26
CA TYR A 61 11.16 2.75 14.49
C TYR A 61 10.40 1.78 13.58
N GLY A 62 10.71 1.76 12.29
CA GLY A 62 10.07 0.85 11.32
C GLY A 62 10.34 -0.61 11.64
N VAL A 63 11.60 -0.96 11.94
CA VAL A 63 11.98 -2.33 12.35
C VAL A 63 11.21 -2.77 13.59
N ALA A 64 11.17 -1.93 14.65
CA ALA A 64 10.45 -2.25 15.88
C ALA A 64 8.94 -2.41 15.63
N THR A 65 8.34 -1.51 14.85
CA THR A 65 6.92 -1.54 14.52
C THR A 65 6.54 -2.81 13.73
N VAL A 66 7.32 -3.14 12.71
CA VAL A 66 7.06 -4.33 11.88
C VAL A 66 7.29 -5.61 12.68
N THR A 67 8.33 -5.68 13.52
CA THR A 67 8.57 -6.83 14.39
C THR A 67 7.40 -7.07 15.33
N ALA A 68 6.93 -6.04 16.05
CA ALA A 68 5.78 -6.15 16.94
C ALA A 68 4.48 -6.53 16.19
N PHE A 69 4.30 -6.01 14.97
CA PHE A 69 3.16 -6.37 14.15
C PHE A 69 3.20 -7.82 13.69
N LEU A 70 4.36 -8.35 13.29
CA LEU A 70 4.53 -9.75 12.93
C LEU A 70 4.29 -10.68 14.12
N GLU A 71 4.81 -10.35 15.31
CA GLU A 71 4.55 -11.08 16.54
C GLU A 71 3.06 -11.20 16.84
N ARG A 72 2.31 -10.11 16.66
CA ARG A 72 0.84 -10.09 16.80
C ARG A 72 0.15 -11.04 15.81
N LEU A 73 0.71 -11.22 14.61
CA LEU A 73 0.22 -12.19 13.61
C LEU A 73 0.69 -13.63 13.87
N GLY A 74 1.49 -13.86 14.93
CA GLY A 74 2.12 -15.16 15.21
C GLY A 74 3.25 -15.49 14.26
N LEU A 75 3.86 -14.49 13.62
CA LEU A 75 4.96 -14.62 12.66
C LEU A 75 6.26 -14.10 13.27
N SER A 76 7.39 -14.75 12.90
CA SER A 76 8.71 -14.35 13.39
C SER A 76 9.77 -14.23 12.29
N ARG A 77 9.45 -14.67 11.08
CA ARG A 77 10.42 -14.67 9.98
C ARG A 77 10.41 -13.30 9.27
N PHE A 78 11.48 -12.56 9.48
CA PHE A 78 11.63 -11.19 8.99
C PHE A 78 13.08 -10.90 8.64
N GLY A 79 13.33 -10.17 7.56
CA GLY A 79 14.63 -9.66 7.16
C GLY A 79 14.51 -8.24 6.61
N PHE A 80 15.34 -7.33 7.11
CA PHE A 80 15.46 -5.99 6.59
C PHE A 80 16.94 -5.61 6.45
N GLU A 81 17.30 -4.97 5.35
CA GLU A 81 18.62 -4.42 5.09
C GLU A 81 18.53 -2.91 4.92
N ASP A 82 19.25 -2.14 5.74
CA ASP A 82 19.28 -0.69 5.65
C ASP A 82 20.22 -0.18 4.54
N ALA A 83 20.27 1.15 4.37
CA ALA A 83 21.07 1.77 3.32
C ALA A 83 22.60 1.62 3.51
N ASP A 84 23.05 1.22 4.69
CA ASP A 84 24.46 0.91 5.00
C ASP A 84 24.77 -0.58 4.86
N GLY A 85 23.78 -1.42 4.46
CA GLY A 85 23.91 -2.88 4.36
C GLY A 85 23.83 -3.60 5.71
N ARG A 86 23.41 -2.94 6.78
CA ARG A 86 23.17 -3.58 8.06
C ARG A 86 21.87 -4.37 8.00
N THR A 87 21.94 -5.62 8.43
CA THR A 87 20.81 -6.54 8.45
C THR A 87 20.14 -6.58 9.82
N TYR A 88 18.81 -6.57 9.82
CA TYR A 88 17.94 -6.79 10.97
C TYR A 88 17.13 -8.08 10.71
N GLY A 89 17.26 -9.06 11.59
CA GLY A 89 16.66 -10.37 11.42
C GLY A 89 17.41 -11.27 10.43
N LEU A 90 16.73 -11.86 9.46
CA LEU A 90 17.31 -12.74 8.45
C LEU A 90 18.07 -11.94 7.39
N THR A 91 19.21 -12.46 6.92
CA THR A 91 19.80 -11.97 5.67
C THR A 91 18.90 -12.29 4.49
N ALA A 92 19.02 -11.55 3.38
CA ALA A 92 18.24 -11.85 2.17
C ALA A 92 18.48 -13.29 1.71
N THR A 93 19.73 -13.73 1.59
CA THR A 93 20.05 -15.14 1.25
C THR A 93 19.41 -16.14 2.18
N GLY A 94 19.41 -15.89 3.50
CA GLY A 94 18.78 -16.76 4.50
C GLY A 94 17.24 -16.79 4.39
N ALA A 95 16.63 -15.68 4.01
CA ALA A 95 15.19 -15.57 3.81
C ALA A 95 14.72 -16.36 2.57
N PHE A 96 15.49 -16.31 1.49
CA PHE A 96 15.17 -17.00 0.23
C PHE A 96 15.60 -18.47 0.20
N ALA A 97 16.39 -18.96 1.16
CA ALA A 97 16.85 -20.34 1.19
C ALA A 97 15.69 -21.35 1.18
N GLY A 98 15.53 -22.07 0.08
CA GLY A 98 14.45 -23.05 -0.12
C GLY A 98 13.06 -22.45 -0.24
N ALA A 99 12.96 -21.22 -0.73
CA ALA A 99 11.68 -20.59 -1.03
C ALA A 99 10.96 -21.27 -2.20
N ASP A 100 9.69 -21.58 -2.01
CA ASP A 100 8.83 -22.10 -3.07
C ASP A 100 8.23 -20.96 -3.91
N LEU A 101 7.94 -19.82 -3.26
CA LEU A 101 7.29 -18.67 -3.87
C LEU A 101 7.89 -17.37 -3.36
N PHE A 102 8.22 -16.47 -4.26
CA PHE A 102 8.47 -15.06 -3.97
C PHE A 102 7.32 -14.22 -4.49
N VAL A 103 6.77 -13.36 -3.63
CA VAL A 103 5.71 -12.38 -3.95
C VAL A 103 6.30 -10.98 -3.79
N ASP A 104 6.57 -10.30 -4.90
CA ASP A 104 6.97 -8.88 -4.86
C ASP A 104 5.73 -8.00 -4.78
N MET A 105 5.56 -7.32 -3.63
CA MET A 105 4.47 -6.39 -3.35
C MET A 105 5.00 -4.96 -3.14
N GLY A 106 6.03 -4.57 -3.88
CA GLY A 106 6.63 -3.23 -3.80
C GLY A 106 8.09 -3.22 -3.38
N ALA A 107 8.76 -4.37 -3.40
CA ALA A 107 10.22 -4.42 -3.33
C ALA A 107 10.87 -3.90 -4.64
N HIS A 108 10.07 -3.78 -5.70
CA HIS A 108 10.48 -3.17 -6.99
C HIS A 108 11.77 -3.77 -7.55
N GLY A 109 11.92 -5.09 -7.50
CA GLY A 109 13.08 -5.80 -8.03
C GLY A 109 14.33 -5.72 -7.13
N SER A 110 14.25 -5.16 -5.91
CA SER A 110 15.41 -5.07 -5.01
C SER A 110 15.99 -6.41 -4.58
N PHE A 111 15.29 -7.52 -4.81
CA PHE A 111 15.70 -8.89 -4.51
C PHE A 111 15.81 -9.75 -5.77
N ALA A 112 16.08 -9.16 -6.94
CA ALA A 112 16.12 -9.91 -8.20
C ALA A 112 17.10 -11.11 -8.17
N GLU A 113 18.30 -10.91 -7.60
CA GLU A 113 19.32 -11.96 -7.49
C GLU A 113 18.92 -13.05 -6.49
N GLU A 114 18.48 -12.67 -5.28
CA GLU A 114 18.09 -13.63 -4.24
C GLU A 114 16.83 -14.41 -4.62
N ALA A 115 15.91 -13.75 -5.34
CA ALA A 115 14.67 -14.34 -5.80
C ALA A 115 14.87 -15.46 -6.85
N GLU A 116 16.05 -15.56 -7.47
CA GLU A 116 16.41 -16.71 -8.32
C GLU A 116 16.41 -18.05 -7.56
N GLN A 117 16.51 -18.01 -6.22
CA GLN A 117 16.42 -19.19 -5.36
C GLN A 117 14.98 -19.68 -5.16
N ALA A 118 13.97 -18.85 -5.44
CA ALA A 118 12.58 -19.25 -5.35
C ALA A 118 12.15 -20.05 -6.59
N ALA A 119 11.31 -21.07 -6.38
CA ALA A 119 10.82 -21.87 -7.49
C ALA A 119 9.88 -21.09 -8.42
N VAL A 120 9.13 -20.13 -7.85
CA VAL A 120 8.22 -19.23 -8.59
C VAL A 120 8.35 -17.81 -8.05
N ARG A 121 8.35 -16.83 -8.94
CA ARG A 121 8.39 -15.40 -8.63
C ARG A 121 7.18 -14.70 -9.23
N ILE A 122 6.43 -13.98 -8.44
CA ILE A 122 5.29 -13.21 -8.92
C ILE A 122 5.39 -11.76 -8.49
N LEU A 123 4.91 -10.87 -9.35
CA LEU A 123 4.68 -9.46 -9.01
C LEU A 123 3.19 -9.26 -8.71
N VAL A 124 2.88 -8.59 -7.61
CA VAL A 124 1.53 -8.09 -7.28
C VAL A 124 1.56 -6.57 -7.29
N ASP A 125 1.04 -5.99 -8.35
CA ASP A 125 0.97 -4.54 -8.54
C ASP A 125 -0.23 -3.93 -7.82
N GLY A 126 0.04 -3.04 -6.87
CA GLY A 126 -0.97 -2.24 -6.14
C GLY A 126 -1.20 -0.83 -6.72
N GLU A 127 -0.45 -0.43 -7.75
CA GLU A 127 -0.48 0.91 -8.35
C GLU A 127 -0.70 0.87 -9.88
N PRO A 128 -1.86 0.34 -10.34
CA PRO A 128 -2.11 0.09 -11.75
C PRO A 128 -2.07 1.38 -12.59
N GLY A 129 -1.40 1.29 -13.71
CA GLY A 129 -1.06 2.43 -14.56
C GLY A 129 0.30 3.02 -14.18
N TYR A 130 0.53 3.28 -12.91
CA TYR A 130 1.81 3.84 -12.45
C TYR A 130 2.96 2.85 -12.63
N THR A 131 2.77 1.60 -12.18
CA THR A 131 3.74 0.52 -12.33
C THR A 131 4.04 0.24 -13.79
N GLN A 132 3.01 0.08 -14.61
CA GLN A 132 3.17 -0.27 -16.02
C GLN A 132 3.85 0.84 -16.85
N MET A 133 3.53 2.10 -16.58
CA MET A 133 4.12 3.25 -17.28
C MET A 133 5.57 3.50 -16.88
N LYS A 134 5.97 3.14 -15.65
CA LYS A 134 7.37 3.20 -15.22
C LYS A 134 8.21 2.03 -15.69
N GLY A 135 7.57 0.96 -16.09
CA GLY A 135 8.19 -0.31 -16.41
C GLY A 135 8.41 -1.20 -15.18
N VAL A 136 8.52 -2.49 -15.41
CA VAL A 136 8.75 -3.50 -14.38
C VAL A 136 10.25 -3.68 -14.19
N ALA A 137 10.72 -3.63 -12.94
CA ALA A 137 12.15 -3.57 -12.62
C ALA A 137 12.88 -4.93 -12.68
N ALA A 138 12.14 -6.05 -12.76
CA ALA A 138 12.70 -7.41 -12.82
C ALA A 138 11.75 -8.35 -13.57
N ASP A 139 12.26 -9.54 -13.94
CA ASP A 139 11.46 -10.59 -14.57
C ASP A 139 10.76 -11.47 -13.51
N TYR A 140 9.48 -11.73 -13.75
CA TYR A 140 8.65 -12.59 -12.92
C TYR A 140 7.99 -13.68 -13.77
N ASP A 141 7.66 -14.82 -13.15
CA ASP A 141 6.96 -15.93 -13.81
C ASP A 141 5.47 -15.62 -14.02
N ALA A 142 4.89 -14.69 -13.23
CA ALA A 142 3.56 -14.17 -13.43
C ALA A 142 3.40 -12.75 -12.85
N TYR A 143 2.49 -11.99 -13.48
CA TYR A 143 2.20 -10.60 -13.12
C TYR A 143 0.74 -10.45 -12.75
N TYR A 144 0.48 -9.96 -11.55
CA TYR A 144 -0.85 -9.70 -11.03
C TYR A 144 -1.03 -8.20 -10.75
N THR A 145 -2.25 -7.70 -10.90
CA THR A 145 -2.57 -6.32 -10.60
C THR A 145 -3.97 -6.18 -9.98
N VAL A 146 -4.11 -5.28 -9.03
CA VAL A 146 -5.43 -4.88 -8.49
C VAL A 146 -6.20 -3.96 -9.44
N GLY A 147 -5.61 -3.66 -10.60
CA GLY A 147 -6.27 -2.97 -11.71
C GLY A 147 -7.06 -3.93 -12.58
N LEU A 148 -8.29 -4.23 -12.21
CA LEU A 148 -9.10 -5.31 -12.79
C LEU A 148 -9.35 -5.18 -14.31
N ASN A 149 -9.14 -4.00 -14.88
CA ASN A 149 -9.30 -3.75 -16.32
C ASN A 149 -7.99 -3.77 -17.09
N VAL A 150 -6.83 -3.81 -16.41
CA VAL A 150 -5.52 -3.80 -17.09
C VAL A 150 -5.38 -5.01 -18.01
N GLY A 151 -4.91 -4.77 -19.22
CA GLY A 151 -4.81 -5.81 -20.25
C GLY A 151 -6.11 -6.11 -21.01
N THR A 152 -7.22 -5.43 -20.68
CA THR A 152 -8.49 -5.55 -21.39
C THR A 152 -8.78 -4.32 -22.26
N SER A 153 -9.76 -4.41 -23.16
CA SER A 153 -10.18 -3.28 -23.99
C SER A 153 -10.86 -2.13 -23.19
N ARG A 154 -11.09 -2.33 -21.90
CA ARG A 154 -11.69 -1.31 -21.01
C ARG A 154 -10.66 -0.32 -20.47
N SER A 155 -9.37 -0.69 -20.48
CA SER A 155 -8.31 0.13 -19.89
C SER A 155 -7.33 0.62 -20.97
N THR A 156 -6.82 1.83 -20.77
CA THR A 156 -5.72 2.39 -21.57
C THR A 156 -4.37 2.27 -20.85
N VAL A 157 -4.28 1.53 -19.75
CA VAL A 157 -3.00 1.20 -19.10
C VAL A 157 -2.15 0.37 -20.06
N PRO A 158 -0.89 0.78 -20.35
CA PRO A 158 0.00 -0.03 -21.18
C PRO A 158 0.33 -1.34 -20.45
N THR A 159 0.47 -2.44 -21.21
CA THR A 159 0.80 -3.74 -20.60
C THR A 159 2.29 -3.93 -20.35
N ALA A 160 3.13 -3.02 -20.86
CA ALA A 160 4.60 -3.14 -20.85
C ALA A 160 5.12 -4.47 -21.42
N GLY A 161 4.34 -5.09 -22.33
CA GLY A 161 4.71 -6.34 -23.00
C GLY A 161 4.49 -7.62 -22.19
N VAL A 162 3.87 -7.54 -21.01
CA VAL A 162 3.57 -8.71 -20.16
C VAL A 162 2.06 -8.95 -20.03
N GLU A 163 1.68 -10.19 -19.69
CA GLU A 163 0.31 -10.57 -19.39
C GLU A 163 -0.03 -10.25 -17.94
N TRP A 164 -0.91 -9.28 -17.73
CA TRP A 164 -1.41 -8.94 -16.40
C TRP A 164 -2.67 -9.75 -16.05
N ARG A 165 -2.67 -10.35 -14.87
CA ARG A 165 -3.79 -11.11 -14.33
C ARG A 165 -4.46 -10.29 -13.23
N PRO A 166 -5.80 -10.14 -13.26
CA PRO A 166 -6.51 -9.43 -12.22
C PRO A 166 -6.45 -10.20 -10.89
N ILE A 167 -6.29 -9.46 -9.79
CA ILE A 167 -6.34 -10.01 -8.43
C ILE A 167 -7.02 -9.01 -7.51
N PHE A 168 -7.70 -9.51 -6.47
CA PHE A 168 -8.12 -8.70 -5.34
C PHE A 168 -7.14 -8.88 -4.19
N ASP A 169 -6.89 -7.82 -3.45
CA ASP A 169 -6.20 -7.95 -2.17
C ASP A 169 -7.07 -8.78 -1.21
N PRO A 170 -6.48 -9.68 -0.42
CA PRO A 170 -7.23 -10.43 0.58
C PRO A 170 -7.75 -9.52 1.68
N VAL A 171 -8.90 -9.89 2.27
CA VAL A 171 -9.44 -9.24 3.46
C VAL A 171 -9.56 -10.26 4.58
N ALA A 172 -8.74 -10.09 5.60
CA ALA A 172 -8.71 -10.94 6.80
C ALA A 172 -9.56 -10.30 7.90
N LEU A 173 -10.85 -10.65 7.97
CA LEU A 173 -11.84 -10.02 8.87
C LEU A 173 -11.41 -10.10 10.34
N GLU A 174 -10.71 -11.15 10.75
CA GLU A 174 -10.21 -11.34 12.11
C GLU A 174 -9.18 -10.29 12.56
N LEU A 175 -8.53 -9.61 11.64
CA LEU A 175 -7.61 -8.51 11.97
C LEU A 175 -8.36 -7.24 12.40
N TYR A 176 -9.64 -7.15 12.03
CA TYR A 176 -10.50 -6.00 12.33
C TYR A 176 -11.51 -6.26 13.45
N ALA A 177 -11.69 -7.50 13.87
CA ALA A 177 -12.64 -7.85 14.94
C ALA A 177 -12.06 -7.56 16.34
N PRO A 178 -12.93 -7.19 17.34
CA PRO A 178 -14.33 -6.85 17.19
C PRO A 178 -14.49 -5.46 16.55
N LEU A 179 -15.54 -5.27 15.77
CA LEU A 179 -15.85 -3.97 15.18
C LEU A 179 -16.59 -3.09 16.19
N PRO A 180 -16.19 -1.82 16.38
CA PRO A 180 -16.96 -0.86 17.15
C PRO A 180 -18.29 -0.52 16.43
N PRO A 181 -19.25 0.11 17.12
CA PRO A 181 -20.42 0.67 16.44
C PRO A 181 -19.99 1.65 15.36
N ALA A 182 -20.64 1.59 14.18
CA ALA A 182 -20.37 2.51 13.10
C ALA A 182 -20.64 3.96 13.51
N GLY A 183 -19.73 4.87 13.12
CA GLY A 183 -19.88 6.31 13.30
C GLY A 183 -20.92 6.93 12.35
N ASP A 184 -21.02 8.25 12.34
CA ASP A 184 -21.95 9.01 11.54
C ASP A 184 -21.41 9.37 10.15
N ALA A 185 -20.08 9.40 9.98
CA ALA A 185 -19.41 9.92 8.80
C ALA A 185 -18.98 8.83 7.80
N TYR A 186 -19.12 9.13 6.51
CA TYR A 186 -18.33 8.45 5.49
C TYR A 186 -16.93 9.05 5.45
N THR A 187 -15.92 8.21 5.48
CA THR A 187 -14.55 8.64 5.65
C THR A 187 -13.66 8.23 4.48
N THR A 188 -12.54 8.92 4.31
CA THR A 188 -11.42 8.47 3.49
C THR A 188 -10.09 8.82 4.16
N VAL A 189 -9.11 7.93 4.08
CA VAL A 189 -7.71 8.23 4.42
C VAL A 189 -6.94 8.39 3.12
N MET A 190 -6.27 9.53 2.95
CA MET A 190 -5.60 9.81 1.69
C MET A 190 -4.39 10.72 1.84
N SER A 191 -3.44 10.55 0.92
CA SER A 191 -2.46 11.60 0.60
C SER A 191 -3.00 12.47 -0.52
N TRP A 192 -2.89 13.80 -0.37
CA TRP A 192 -3.23 14.77 -1.40
C TRP A 192 -2.41 14.54 -2.67
N GLN A 193 -1.08 14.42 -2.46
CA GLN A 193 -0.10 14.04 -3.47
C GLN A 193 0.85 13.03 -2.83
N ALA A 194 0.74 11.75 -3.19
CA ALA A 194 1.63 10.69 -2.68
C ALA A 194 2.94 10.64 -3.49
N HIS A 195 2.85 10.89 -4.80
CA HIS A 195 3.98 10.88 -5.73
C HIS A 195 3.93 12.12 -6.62
N GLY A 196 5.04 12.42 -7.30
CA GLY A 196 5.07 13.38 -8.37
C GLY A 196 4.14 12.99 -9.53
N ARG A 197 3.87 13.96 -10.39
CA ARG A 197 3.14 13.70 -11.63
C ARG A 197 3.93 12.74 -12.51
N LEU A 198 3.23 11.85 -13.20
CA LEU A 198 3.81 10.87 -14.13
C LEU A 198 3.54 11.34 -15.56
N GLU A 199 4.59 11.45 -16.35
CA GLU A 199 4.48 11.70 -17.79
C GLU A 199 4.67 10.39 -18.57
N HIS A 200 3.73 10.09 -19.47
CA HIS A 200 3.80 8.92 -20.34
C HIS A 200 3.11 9.24 -21.67
N ASP A 201 3.78 8.98 -22.79
CA ASP A 201 3.29 9.24 -24.16
C ASP A 201 2.72 10.65 -24.36
N GLY A 202 3.42 11.67 -23.84
CA GLY A 202 3.03 13.08 -23.95
C GLY A 202 1.81 13.47 -23.10
N ARG A 203 1.33 12.60 -22.22
CA ARG A 203 0.27 12.88 -21.25
C ARG A 203 0.82 12.94 -19.83
N VAL A 204 0.28 13.86 -19.05
CA VAL A 204 0.63 14.00 -17.64
C VAL A 204 -0.49 13.42 -16.79
N TYR A 205 -0.15 12.49 -15.92
CA TYR A 205 -1.05 11.85 -14.96
C TYR A 205 -0.76 12.35 -13.55
N GLY A 206 -1.81 12.58 -12.78
CA GLY A 206 -1.72 13.12 -11.43
C GLY A 206 -2.24 12.20 -10.35
N GLN A 207 -2.46 12.77 -9.19
CA GLN A 207 -2.85 12.11 -7.97
C GLN A 207 -4.29 12.47 -7.59
N LYS A 208 -4.65 12.33 -6.31
CA LYS A 208 -5.98 12.65 -5.78
C LYS A 208 -6.27 14.15 -5.77
N ASP A 209 -5.24 14.99 -5.82
CA ASP A 209 -5.33 16.46 -5.98
C ASP A 209 -6.08 16.88 -7.24
N LEU A 210 -6.12 16.04 -8.27
CA LEU A 210 -6.85 16.31 -9.50
C LEU A 210 -8.27 15.68 -9.51
N GLU A 211 -8.55 14.75 -8.60
CA GLU A 211 -9.84 14.05 -8.55
C GLU A 211 -10.76 14.60 -7.45
N LEU A 212 -10.26 14.84 -6.24
CA LEU A 212 -11.09 15.34 -5.13
C LEU A 212 -11.79 16.67 -5.44
N PRO A 213 -11.18 17.65 -6.12
CA PRO A 213 -11.86 18.90 -6.46
C PRO A 213 -13.14 18.75 -7.29
N LYS A 214 -13.27 17.63 -8.03
CA LYS A 214 -14.51 17.32 -8.78
C LYS A 214 -15.71 17.01 -7.86
N PHE A 215 -15.44 16.74 -6.58
CA PHE A 215 -16.42 16.42 -5.55
C PHE A 215 -16.45 17.47 -4.43
N LEU A 216 -15.86 18.64 -4.65
CA LEU A 216 -15.70 19.67 -3.62
C LEU A 216 -17.01 20.00 -2.90
N ASP A 217 -18.10 20.13 -3.66
CA ASP A 217 -19.43 20.49 -3.17
C ASP A 217 -20.29 19.30 -2.69
N LEU A 218 -19.73 18.08 -2.69
CA LEU A 218 -20.46 16.86 -2.30
C LEU A 218 -21.04 16.93 -0.88
N PRO A 219 -20.35 17.51 0.14
CA PRO A 219 -20.93 17.61 1.48
C PRO A 219 -22.24 18.39 1.53
N GLY A 220 -22.41 19.39 0.66
CA GLY A 220 -23.66 20.16 0.53
C GLY A 220 -24.80 19.39 -0.15
N ARG A 221 -24.52 18.27 -0.79
CA ARG A 221 -25.49 17.46 -1.56
C ARG A 221 -25.97 16.22 -0.84
N VAL A 222 -25.27 15.81 0.23
CA VAL A 222 -25.58 14.58 0.97
C VAL A 222 -25.87 14.88 2.44
N ARG A 223 -26.66 14.02 3.10
CA ARG A 223 -26.99 14.20 4.53
C ARG A 223 -25.91 13.73 5.49
N PRO A 224 -25.30 12.53 5.29
CA PRO A 224 -24.26 12.06 6.19
C PRO A 224 -23.02 12.96 6.08
N PRO A 225 -22.32 13.21 7.19
CA PRO A 225 -21.05 13.92 7.15
C PRO A 225 -20.02 13.17 6.29
N LEU A 226 -19.18 13.93 5.60
CA LEU A 226 -18.03 13.43 4.86
C LEU A 226 -16.75 13.90 5.54
N GLU A 227 -15.84 12.97 5.83
CA GLU A 227 -14.60 13.26 6.54
C GLU A 227 -13.39 12.81 5.72
N LEU A 228 -12.38 13.66 5.65
CA LEU A 228 -11.10 13.41 5.00
C LEU A 228 -9.99 13.36 6.07
N ALA A 229 -9.44 12.19 6.35
CA ALA A 229 -8.14 12.05 6.99
C ALA A 229 -7.07 12.27 5.90
N ILE A 230 -6.57 13.51 5.81
CA ILE A 230 -5.76 13.95 4.67
C ILE A 230 -4.36 14.39 5.09
N ALA A 231 -3.35 13.85 4.41
CA ALA A 231 -1.94 14.22 4.52
C ALA A 231 -1.41 14.82 3.21
N GLY A 232 -0.22 15.37 3.28
CA GLY A 232 0.51 15.88 2.11
C GLY A 232 0.71 17.40 2.15
N LYS A 233 1.53 17.87 1.21
CA LYS A 233 1.81 19.28 1.02
C LYS A 233 0.69 19.92 0.20
N HIS A 234 0.49 21.24 0.39
CA HIS A 234 -0.43 22.05 -0.40
C HIS A 234 -1.90 21.60 -0.38
N VAL A 235 -2.33 20.90 0.70
CA VAL A 235 -3.74 20.57 0.90
C VAL A 235 -4.54 21.87 1.06
N PRO A 236 -5.59 22.13 0.26
CA PRO A 236 -6.40 23.35 0.35
C PRO A 236 -7.41 23.27 1.51
N ARG A 237 -6.90 23.22 2.75
CA ARG A 237 -7.71 22.92 3.96
C ARG A 237 -8.87 23.90 4.14
N ALA A 238 -8.61 25.20 4.01
CA ALA A 238 -9.65 26.21 4.19
C ALA A 238 -10.77 26.09 3.13
N GLU A 239 -10.45 25.75 1.89
CA GLU A 239 -11.42 25.53 0.83
C GLU A 239 -12.27 24.28 1.09
N LEU A 240 -11.65 23.18 1.51
CA LEU A 240 -12.34 21.94 1.86
C LEU A 240 -13.29 22.13 3.04
N GLU A 241 -12.82 22.77 4.12
CA GLU A 241 -13.65 23.06 5.29
C GLU A 241 -14.80 24.02 4.94
N GLY A 242 -14.52 25.06 4.12
CA GLY A 242 -15.54 25.98 3.63
C GLY A 242 -16.61 25.30 2.77
N ALA A 243 -16.28 24.22 2.09
CA ALA A 243 -17.21 23.38 1.33
C ALA A 243 -17.98 22.35 2.18
N GLY A 244 -17.67 22.27 3.48
CA GLY A 244 -18.38 21.39 4.43
C GLY A 244 -17.71 20.04 4.71
N TRP A 245 -16.50 19.81 4.22
CA TRP A 245 -15.72 18.61 4.57
C TRP A 245 -15.24 18.70 6.02
N ARG A 246 -15.39 17.61 6.77
CA ARG A 246 -14.67 17.45 8.04
C ARG A 246 -13.23 17.04 7.74
N LEU A 247 -12.24 17.71 8.33
CA LEU A 247 -10.83 17.35 8.14
C LEU A 247 -10.27 16.73 9.41
N ARG A 248 -9.51 15.66 9.23
CA ARG A 248 -8.74 14.98 10.26
C ARG A 248 -7.28 14.88 9.84
N ASP A 249 -6.38 14.82 10.79
CA ASP A 249 -4.99 14.51 10.52
C ASP A 249 -4.84 13.02 10.14
N ALA A 250 -4.35 12.77 8.91
CA ALA A 250 -4.12 11.42 8.42
C ALA A 250 -3.02 10.70 9.22
N HIS A 251 -2.03 11.42 9.76
CA HIS A 251 -1.00 10.80 10.58
C HIS A 251 -1.60 10.20 11.85
N ALA A 252 -2.48 10.94 12.53
CA ALA A 252 -3.18 10.41 13.69
C ALA A 252 -4.04 9.18 13.37
N ALA A 253 -4.68 9.16 12.18
CA ALA A 253 -5.53 8.06 11.74
C ALA A 253 -4.74 6.84 11.22
N SER A 254 -3.44 6.97 10.92
CA SER A 254 -2.65 5.92 10.26
C SER A 254 -1.26 5.68 10.87
N ALA A 255 -0.94 6.30 12.00
CA ALA A 255 0.38 6.16 12.63
C ALA A 255 0.71 4.72 13.05
N THR A 256 -0.31 3.92 13.40
CA THR A 256 -0.19 2.52 13.79
C THR A 256 -1.28 1.69 13.11
N PHE A 257 -1.11 0.36 13.10
CA PHE A 257 -2.17 -0.54 12.63
C PHE A 257 -3.47 -0.38 13.45
N ASP A 258 -3.38 -0.23 14.77
CA ASP A 258 -4.57 -0.08 15.62
C ASP A 258 -5.30 1.23 15.34
N ALA A 259 -4.58 2.35 15.21
CA ALA A 259 -5.19 3.64 14.87
C ALA A 259 -5.90 3.58 13.50
N TRP A 260 -5.28 2.92 12.53
CA TRP A 260 -5.86 2.68 11.21
C TRP A 260 -7.14 1.83 11.29
N ARG A 261 -7.05 0.67 11.95
CA ARG A 261 -8.18 -0.25 12.17
C ARG A 261 -9.35 0.46 12.84
N ASP A 262 -9.08 1.15 13.94
CA ASP A 262 -10.12 1.80 14.73
C ASP A 262 -10.77 2.96 13.96
N TYR A 263 -9.99 3.67 13.14
CA TYR A 263 -10.52 4.73 12.29
C TYR A 263 -11.47 4.18 11.21
N ILE A 264 -11.06 3.13 10.50
CA ILE A 264 -11.88 2.50 9.46
C ILE A 264 -13.12 1.85 10.09
N ALA A 265 -12.94 1.05 11.13
CA ALA A 265 -14.03 0.35 11.80
C ALA A 265 -15.04 1.31 12.44
N GLY A 266 -14.58 2.49 12.91
CA GLY A 266 -15.44 3.55 13.43
C GLY A 266 -16.16 4.38 12.37
N SER A 267 -15.94 4.13 11.09
CA SER A 267 -16.58 4.85 9.98
C SER A 267 -17.93 4.24 9.65
N ARG A 268 -18.84 5.06 9.10
CA ARG A 268 -20.11 4.57 8.54
C ARG A 268 -19.89 3.79 7.24
N GLY A 269 -18.84 4.12 6.52
CA GLY A 269 -18.42 3.52 5.28
C GLY A 269 -17.30 4.34 4.65
N GLU A 270 -16.75 3.88 3.54
CA GLU A 270 -15.70 4.58 2.81
C GLU A 270 -16.26 5.44 1.67
N LEU A 271 -15.67 6.62 1.49
CA LEU A 271 -15.73 7.38 0.26
C LEU A 271 -14.36 7.26 -0.44
N ALA A 272 -14.25 6.37 -1.42
CA ALA A 272 -13.00 6.12 -2.12
C ALA A 272 -12.76 7.12 -3.24
N VAL A 273 -11.85 8.08 -3.01
CA VAL A 273 -11.32 8.96 -4.07
C VAL A 273 -10.06 8.35 -4.65
N CYS A 274 -10.11 7.94 -5.91
CA CYS A 274 -9.00 7.31 -6.61
C CYS A 274 -7.93 8.31 -7.05
N LYS A 275 -6.71 7.86 -7.34
CA LYS A 275 -5.69 8.64 -8.02
C LYS A 275 -6.13 8.93 -9.46
N GLN A 276 -5.80 10.12 -9.96
CA GLN A 276 -6.19 10.53 -11.31
C GLN A 276 -5.65 9.57 -12.39
N VAL A 277 -4.47 9.00 -12.21
CA VAL A 277 -3.94 7.99 -13.13
C VAL A 277 -4.87 6.77 -13.23
N PHE A 278 -5.46 6.29 -12.12
CA PHE A 278 -6.39 5.15 -12.14
C PHE A 278 -7.70 5.48 -12.86
N VAL A 279 -8.21 6.69 -12.65
CA VAL A 279 -9.43 7.19 -13.27
C VAL A 279 -9.22 7.42 -14.76
N ALA A 280 -8.17 8.16 -15.13
CA ALA A 280 -7.90 8.54 -16.51
C ALA A 280 -7.58 7.35 -17.42
N THR A 281 -7.05 6.27 -16.85
CA THR A 281 -6.72 5.05 -17.60
C THR A 281 -7.76 3.95 -17.50
N TRP A 282 -8.83 4.16 -16.73
CA TRP A 282 -9.88 3.16 -16.47
C TRP A 282 -9.29 1.84 -15.94
N SER A 283 -8.30 1.94 -15.04
CA SER A 283 -7.56 0.79 -14.55
C SER A 283 -8.44 -0.25 -13.86
N GLY A 284 -9.59 0.15 -13.31
CA GLY A 284 -10.45 -0.73 -12.52
C GLY A 284 -9.89 -1.02 -11.12
N TRP A 285 -9.08 -0.10 -10.59
CA TRP A 285 -8.51 -0.23 -9.25
C TRP A 285 -9.58 -0.35 -8.17
N PHE A 286 -9.38 -1.32 -7.26
CA PHE A 286 -10.19 -1.54 -6.08
C PHE A 286 -9.28 -1.76 -4.87
N SER A 287 -9.59 -1.16 -3.74
CA SER A 287 -8.80 -1.24 -2.51
C SER A 287 -9.33 -2.30 -1.55
N ASP A 288 -8.43 -2.98 -0.84
CA ASP A 288 -8.73 -3.81 0.33
C ASP A 288 -9.56 -3.06 1.38
N ARG A 289 -9.31 -1.76 1.52
CA ARG A 289 -10.03 -0.87 2.43
C ARG A 289 -11.50 -0.70 2.07
N SER A 290 -11.84 -0.82 0.79
CA SER A 290 -13.22 -0.67 0.30
C SER A 290 -14.02 -1.99 0.35
N ALA A 291 -13.36 -3.10 0.69
CA ALA A 291 -13.96 -4.43 0.85
C ALA A 291 -14.43 -4.65 2.27
#